data_7aab5fb977b6ff084dbca8d587864c0b
#
_entry.id   7aab5fb977b6ff084dbca8d587864c0b
#
_cell.length_a   1.000
_cell.length_b   1.000
_cell.length_c   1.000
_cell.angle_alpha   90.00
_cell.angle_beta   90.00
_cell.angle_gamma   90.00
#
_symmetry.space_group_name_H-M   'P 1'
#
loop_
_entity.id
_entity.type
_entity.pdbx_description
1 polymer ?
#
loop_
_entity_poly.entity_id
_entity_poly.type
_entity_poly.pdbx_seq_one_letter_code
_entity_poly.pdbx_strand_id
1 'polypeptide(L)'
;QPLINVPAVRDWMAELSNEQATVWRSYAANEAVALSVTNAVLAVASARMVVEFSDKQLQEFNNLFTYVQNRAQSGAASSADLERLRARVLQARQNRIEQQSNYKTALLELERLLGDKPVAMQLPYLNQMPGLPATQAQIRQMVWESSQDLRILRKDVKTQEQVVSSIYAKWLPTLALSIE
;
A
#
# COMPACT_ATOMS: atom_id res chain seq x y z
N GLN A 1 54.11 1.70 10.31
CA GLN A 1 52.65 1.48 10.23
C GLN A 1 52.06 1.60 11.65
N PRO A 2 50.89 2.19 11.84
CA PRO A 2 50.28 2.26 13.17
C PRO A 2 49.91 0.86 13.66
N LEU A 3 50.34 0.48 14.82
CA LEU A 3 50.00 -0.79 15.46
C LEU A 3 48.59 -0.78 16.04
N ILE A 4 48.15 0.37 16.54
CA ILE A 4 46.80 0.57 17.09
C ILE A 4 46.28 1.91 16.54
N ASN A 5 45.17 1.84 15.77
CA ASN A 5 44.46 3.00 15.27
C ASN A 5 43.01 2.96 15.76
N VAL A 6 42.76 3.49 16.96
CA VAL A 6 41.43 3.48 17.60
C VAL A 6 40.40 4.21 16.75
N PRO A 7 40.65 5.38 16.15
CA PRO A 7 39.73 6.01 15.22
C PRO A 7 39.30 5.09 14.07
N ALA A 8 40.24 4.41 13.40
CA ALA A 8 39.91 3.52 12.27
C ALA A 8 39.03 2.33 12.71
N VAL A 9 39.24 1.77 13.88
CA VAL A 9 38.39 0.71 14.44
C VAL A 9 36.96 1.23 14.69
N ARG A 10 36.81 2.46 15.18
CA ARG A 10 35.53 3.09 15.44
C ARG A 10 34.79 3.42 14.13
N ASP A 11 35.52 3.93 13.15
CA ASP A 11 34.97 4.20 11.81
C ASP A 11 34.48 2.89 11.15
N TRP A 12 35.25 1.80 11.27
CA TRP A 12 34.82 0.49 10.79
C TRP A 12 33.56 -0.02 11.52
N MET A 13 33.44 0.19 12.83
CA MET A 13 32.23 -0.16 13.58
C MET A 13 31.02 0.67 13.16
N ALA A 14 31.23 1.94 12.82
CA ALA A 14 30.16 2.81 12.28
C ALA A 14 29.68 2.30 10.91
N GLU A 15 30.62 1.94 10.01
CA GLU A 15 30.27 1.35 8.72
C GLU A 15 29.51 0.02 8.84
N LEU A 16 29.93 -0.86 9.74
CA LEU A 16 29.22 -2.11 10.00
C LEU A 16 27.78 -1.87 10.51
N SER A 17 27.58 -0.85 11.35
CA SER A 17 26.24 -0.46 11.81
C SER A 17 25.40 0.12 10.68
N ASN A 18 25.99 0.90 9.78
CA ASN A 18 25.35 1.47 8.59
C ASN A 18 24.96 0.37 7.58
N GLU A 19 25.83 -0.62 7.34
CA GLU A 19 25.51 -1.79 6.52
C GLU A 19 24.27 -2.52 7.07
N GLN A 20 24.22 -2.77 8.38
CA GLN A 20 23.05 -3.37 9.03
C GLN A 20 21.79 -2.50 8.87
N ALA A 21 21.89 -1.18 8.98
CA ALA A 21 20.77 -0.28 8.72
C ALA A 21 20.28 -0.37 7.27
N THR A 22 21.21 -0.50 6.31
CA THR A 22 20.87 -0.66 4.88
C THR A 22 20.10 -1.95 4.60
N VAL A 23 20.46 -3.06 5.25
CA VAL A 23 19.70 -4.31 5.17
C VAL A 23 18.26 -4.10 5.68
N TRP A 24 18.07 -3.43 6.82
CA TRP A 24 16.72 -3.15 7.33
C TRP A 24 15.93 -2.19 6.42
N ARG A 25 16.59 -1.21 5.79
CA ARG A 25 15.96 -0.33 4.79
C ARG A 25 15.47 -1.12 3.58
N SER A 26 16.21 -2.15 3.12
CA SER A 26 15.75 -3.02 2.03
C SER A 26 14.51 -3.83 2.43
N TYR A 27 14.44 -4.35 3.66
CA TYR A 27 13.23 -5.02 4.17
C TYR A 27 12.03 -4.07 4.25
N ALA A 28 12.23 -2.85 4.76
CA ALA A 28 11.18 -1.83 4.82
C ALA A 28 10.68 -1.44 3.42
N ALA A 29 11.58 -1.33 2.45
CA ALA A 29 11.21 -1.06 1.06
C ALA A 29 10.37 -2.21 0.46
N ASN A 30 10.76 -3.47 0.70
CA ASN A 30 9.98 -4.63 0.25
C ASN A 30 8.59 -4.67 0.90
N GLU A 31 8.49 -4.36 2.19
CA GLU A 31 7.20 -4.27 2.91
C GLU A 31 6.32 -3.16 2.35
N ALA A 32 6.89 -1.99 2.05
CA ALA A 32 6.16 -0.88 1.42
C ALA A 32 5.64 -1.25 0.02
N VAL A 33 6.43 -1.96 -0.79
CA VAL A 33 5.99 -2.48 -2.09
C VAL A 33 4.86 -3.50 -1.91
N ALA A 34 5.00 -4.46 -1.00
CA ALA A 34 3.96 -5.44 -0.71
C ALA A 34 2.65 -4.78 -0.27
N LEU A 35 2.71 -3.75 0.58
CA LEU A 35 1.55 -2.99 1.01
C LEU A 35 0.90 -2.23 -0.16
N SER A 36 1.71 -1.60 -1.03
CA SER A 36 1.18 -0.88 -2.19
C SER A 36 0.48 -1.81 -3.18
N VAL A 37 1.05 -2.99 -3.45
CA VAL A 37 0.41 -4.01 -4.29
C VAL A 37 -0.88 -4.52 -3.65
N THR A 38 -0.89 -4.78 -2.34
CA THR A 38 -2.09 -5.21 -1.62
C THR A 38 -3.22 -4.17 -1.73
N ASN A 39 -2.90 -2.90 -1.52
CA ASN A 39 -3.86 -1.80 -1.67
C ASN A 39 -4.39 -1.70 -3.11
N ALA A 40 -3.53 -1.85 -4.12
CA ALA A 40 -3.94 -1.84 -5.52
C ALA A 40 -4.86 -3.03 -5.86
N VAL A 41 -4.58 -4.23 -5.34
CA VAL A 41 -5.46 -5.40 -5.51
C VAL A 41 -6.84 -5.16 -4.88
N LEU A 42 -6.88 -4.60 -3.68
CA LEU A 42 -8.13 -4.25 -3.00
C LEU A 42 -8.91 -3.16 -3.76
N ALA A 43 -8.21 -2.16 -4.31
CA ALA A 43 -8.82 -1.13 -5.14
C ALA A 43 -9.45 -1.71 -6.42
N VAL A 44 -8.77 -2.62 -7.11
CA VAL A 44 -9.32 -3.31 -8.28
C VAL A 44 -10.53 -4.16 -7.90
N ALA A 45 -10.46 -4.90 -6.80
CA ALA A 45 -11.57 -5.73 -6.34
C ALA A 45 -12.80 -4.89 -5.98
N SER A 46 -12.63 -3.80 -5.25
CA SER A 46 -13.73 -2.89 -4.90
C SER A 46 -14.33 -2.22 -6.14
N ALA A 47 -13.48 -1.73 -7.07
CA ALA A 47 -13.95 -1.14 -8.32
C ALA A 47 -14.74 -2.14 -9.18
N ARG A 48 -14.32 -3.42 -9.24
CA ARG A 48 -15.07 -4.48 -9.91
C ARG A 48 -16.45 -4.68 -9.30
N MET A 49 -16.54 -4.74 -7.97
CA MET A 49 -17.85 -4.89 -7.29
C MET A 49 -18.78 -3.71 -7.57
N VAL A 50 -18.24 -2.49 -7.65
CA VAL A 50 -19.03 -1.29 -8.01
C VAL A 50 -19.53 -1.36 -9.46
N VAL A 51 -18.72 -1.87 -10.40
CA VAL A 51 -19.16 -2.12 -11.78
C VAL A 51 -20.30 -3.14 -11.81
N GLU A 52 -20.16 -4.26 -11.13
CA GLU A 52 -21.21 -5.31 -11.06
C GLU A 52 -22.51 -4.76 -10.44
N PHE A 53 -22.42 -3.90 -9.43
CA PHE A 53 -23.56 -3.22 -8.85
C PHE A 53 -24.22 -2.25 -9.83
N SER A 54 -23.43 -1.44 -10.55
CA SER A 54 -23.95 -0.48 -11.54
C SER A 54 -24.60 -1.18 -12.73
N ASP A 55 -24.10 -2.36 -13.13
CA ASP A 55 -24.72 -3.21 -14.16
C ASP A 55 -26.12 -3.69 -13.72
N LYS A 56 -26.25 -4.19 -12.50
CA LYS A 56 -27.55 -4.61 -11.93
C LYS A 56 -28.52 -3.44 -11.83
N GLN A 57 -28.04 -2.29 -11.35
CA GLN A 57 -28.87 -1.09 -11.24
C GLN A 57 -29.38 -0.62 -12.61
N LEU A 58 -28.52 -0.62 -13.64
CA LEU A 58 -28.97 -0.28 -15.02
C LEU A 58 -30.01 -1.29 -15.55
N GLN A 59 -29.81 -2.58 -15.25
CA GLN A 59 -30.77 -3.61 -15.64
C GLN A 59 -32.14 -3.40 -14.98
N GLU A 60 -32.15 -3.09 -13.68
CA GLU A 60 -33.41 -2.79 -12.95
C GLU A 60 -34.12 -1.57 -13.50
N PHE A 61 -33.40 -0.48 -13.78
CA PHE A 61 -34.01 0.70 -14.39
C PHE A 61 -34.54 0.43 -15.82
N ASN A 62 -33.85 -0.40 -16.62
CA ASN A 62 -34.37 -0.80 -17.94
C ASN A 62 -35.64 -1.64 -17.80
N ASN A 63 -35.70 -2.58 -16.87
CA ASN A 63 -36.90 -3.39 -16.61
C ASN A 63 -38.08 -2.52 -16.17
N LEU A 64 -37.83 -1.57 -15.27
CA LEU A 64 -38.84 -0.64 -14.80
C LEU A 64 -39.30 0.30 -15.93
N PHE A 65 -38.39 0.75 -16.77
CA PHE A 65 -38.72 1.56 -17.95
C PHE A 65 -39.65 0.79 -18.90
N THR A 66 -39.33 -0.45 -19.20
CA THR A 66 -40.18 -1.31 -20.08
C THR A 66 -41.57 -1.52 -19.45
N TYR A 67 -41.64 -1.76 -18.14
CA TYR A 67 -42.90 -1.91 -17.42
C TYR A 67 -43.77 -0.64 -17.49
N VAL A 68 -43.19 0.53 -17.20
CA VAL A 68 -43.93 1.80 -17.26
C VAL A 68 -44.29 2.18 -18.67
N GLN A 69 -43.47 1.87 -19.67
CA GLN A 69 -43.75 2.07 -21.09
C GLN A 69 -44.99 1.29 -21.53
N ASN A 70 -45.08 0.01 -21.17
CA ASN A 70 -46.25 -0.82 -21.47
C ASN A 70 -47.55 -0.27 -20.82
N ARG A 71 -47.43 0.23 -19.57
CA ARG A 71 -48.53 0.88 -18.87
C ARG A 71 -48.96 2.21 -19.51
N ALA A 72 -48.03 2.99 -19.99
CA ALA A 72 -48.28 4.25 -20.67
C ALA A 72 -49.05 3.99 -21.99
N GLN A 73 -48.66 2.94 -22.73
CA GLN A 73 -49.38 2.53 -23.96
C GLN A 73 -50.83 2.13 -23.72
N SER A 74 -51.12 1.55 -22.54
CA SER A 74 -52.49 1.21 -22.12
C SER A 74 -53.25 2.37 -21.44
N GLY A 75 -52.66 3.56 -21.38
CA GLY A 75 -53.27 4.74 -20.71
C GLY A 75 -53.14 4.69 -19.17
N ALA A 76 -52.46 3.72 -18.58
CA ALA A 76 -52.38 3.51 -17.15
C ALA A 76 -51.15 4.15 -16.50
N ALA A 77 -50.34 4.90 -17.25
CA ALA A 77 -49.21 5.68 -16.73
C ALA A 77 -49.06 7.00 -17.49
N SER A 78 -48.48 8.02 -16.82
CA SER A 78 -48.27 9.34 -17.39
C SER A 78 -47.05 9.36 -18.34
N SER A 79 -47.13 10.14 -19.42
CA SER A 79 -45.96 10.42 -20.27
C SER A 79 -44.83 11.10 -19.51
N ALA A 80 -45.14 11.94 -18.51
CA ALA A 80 -44.15 12.59 -17.66
C ALA A 80 -43.37 11.58 -16.81
N ASP A 81 -44.00 10.52 -16.31
CA ASP A 81 -43.34 9.46 -15.56
C ASP A 81 -42.39 8.63 -16.43
N LEU A 82 -42.81 8.38 -17.67
CA LEU A 82 -41.95 7.71 -18.65
C LEU A 82 -40.70 8.52 -18.96
N GLU A 83 -40.80 9.84 -19.17
CA GLU A 83 -39.63 10.69 -19.44
C GLU A 83 -38.72 10.83 -18.22
N ARG A 84 -39.28 10.90 -17.00
CA ARG A 84 -38.46 10.86 -15.75
C ARG A 84 -37.68 9.54 -15.63
N LEU A 85 -38.30 8.44 -15.98
CA LEU A 85 -37.64 7.14 -15.91
C LEU A 85 -36.57 6.98 -17.00
N ARG A 86 -36.85 7.51 -18.22
CA ARG A 86 -35.86 7.59 -19.30
C ARG A 86 -34.61 8.35 -18.87
N ALA A 87 -34.78 9.50 -18.20
CA ALA A 87 -33.65 10.26 -17.64
C ALA A 87 -32.86 9.44 -16.62
N ARG A 88 -33.52 8.66 -15.75
CA ARG A 88 -32.85 7.77 -14.78
C ARG A 88 -32.04 6.65 -15.45
N VAL A 89 -32.59 6.04 -16.52
CA VAL A 89 -31.87 5.03 -17.31
C VAL A 89 -30.59 5.63 -17.92
N LEU A 90 -30.69 6.83 -18.49
CA LEU A 90 -29.53 7.51 -19.08
C LEU A 90 -28.46 7.84 -17.99
N GLN A 91 -28.90 8.30 -16.82
CA GLN A 91 -28.01 8.57 -15.69
C GLN A 91 -27.33 7.29 -15.18
N ALA A 92 -28.06 6.18 -15.04
CA ALA A 92 -27.51 4.89 -14.66
C ALA A 92 -26.50 4.37 -15.69
N ARG A 93 -26.76 4.57 -16.98
CA ARG A 93 -25.82 4.23 -18.07
C ARG A 93 -24.54 5.05 -18.00
N GLN A 94 -24.65 6.36 -17.73
CA GLN A 94 -23.49 7.23 -17.55
C GLN A 94 -22.67 6.78 -16.34
N ASN A 95 -23.31 6.54 -15.19
CA ASN A 95 -22.64 6.03 -13.99
C ASN A 95 -21.90 4.71 -14.25
N ARG A 96 -22.53 3.76 -14.95
CA ARG A 96 -21.89 2.50 -15.34
C ARG A 96 -20.60 2.72 -16.15
N ILE A 97 -20.63 3.63 -17.15
CA ILE A 97 -19.46 3.96 -17.98
C ILE A 97 -18.34 4.54 -17.11
N GLU A 98 -18.68 5.43 -16.20
CA GLU A 98 -17.72 6.02 -15.25
C GLU A 98 -17.09 4.95 -14.36
N GLN A 99 -17.89 4.04 -13.77
CA GLN A 99 -17.36 2.96 -12.93
C GLN A 99 -16.49 1.98 -13.73
N GLN A 100 -16.83 1.70 -14.99
CA GLN A 100 -15.96 0.91 -15.86
C GLN A 100 -14.61 1.60 -16.14
N SER A 101 -14.61 2.92 -16.31
CA SER A 101 -13.38 3.69 -16.46
C SER A 101 -12.52 3.63 -15.19
N ASN A 102 -13.13 3.80 -14.01
CA ASN A 102 -12.45 3.69 -12.71
C ASN A 102 -11.84 2.30 -12.51
N TYR A 103 -12.57 1.24 -12.87
CA TYR A 103 -12.04 -0.12 -12.81
C TYR A 103 -10.84 -0.32 -13.74
N LYS A 104 -10.88 0.19 -14.97
CA LYS A 104 -9.73 0.13 -15.90
C LYS A 104 -8.52 0.89 -15.36
N THR A 105 -8.73 2.06 -14.76
CA THR A 105 -7.65 2.84 -14.14
C THR A 105 -7.01 2.08 -12.98
N ALA A 106 -7.81 1.46 -12.12
CA ALA A 106 -7.30 0.63 -11.03
C ALA A 106 -6.50 -0.58 -11.54
N LEU A 107 -6.95 -1.23 -12.63
CA LEU A 107 -6.20 -2.32 -13.28
C LEU A 107 -4.85 -1.85 -13.81
N LEU A 108 -4.80 -0.72 -14.52
CA LEU A 108 -3.56 -0.16 -15.06
C LEU A 108 -2.57 0.18 -13.94
N GLU A 109 -3.04 0.70 -12.81
CA GLU A 109 -2.18 0.97 -11.66
C GLU A 109 -1.62 -0.31 -11.06
N LEU A 110 -2.41 -1.38 -10.97
CA LEU A 110 -1.94 -2.68 -10.54
C LEU A 110 -0.93 -3.27 -11.53
N GLU A 111 -1.19 -3.21 -12.84
CA GLU A 111 -0.25 -3.64 -13.89
C GLU A 111 1.09 -2.88 -13.77
N ARG A 112 1.04 -1.57 -13.54
CA ARG A 112 2.23 -0.75 -13.33
C ARG A 112 3.07 -1.20 -12.13
N LEU A 113 2.43 -1.59 -11.04
CA LEU A 113 3.12 -2.06 -9.83
C LEU A 113 3.70 -3.47 -9.99
N LEU A 114 3.02 -4.34 -10.73
CA LEU A 114 3.47 -5.72 -10.95
C LEU A 114 4.48 -5.83 -12.09
N GLY A 115 4.53 -4.86 -12.99
CA GLY A 115 5.35 -4.95 -14.22
C GLY A 115 4.78 -5.88 -15.30
N ASP A 116 3.67 -6.56 -15.03
CA ASP A 116 3.01 -7.49 -15.94
C ASP A 116 1.48 -7.51 -15.70
N LYS A 117 0.74 -8.05 -16.67
CA LYS A 117 -0.71 -8.19 -16.57
C LYS A 117 -1.11 -9.26 -15.54
N PRO A 118 -1.98 -8.96 -14.59
CA PRO A 118 -2.43 -9.95 -13.63
C PRO A 118 -3.27 -11.01 -14.31
N VAL A 119 -2.84 -12.28 -14.23
CA VAL A 119 -3.50 -13.42 -14.90
C VAL A 119 -4.77 -13.86 -14.16
N ALA A 120 -4.77 -13.80 -12.84
CA ALA A 120 -5.95 -14.08 -12.00
C ALA A 120 -5.77 -13.44 -10.63
N MET A 121 -6.84 -12.80 -10.12
CA MET A 121 -6.87 -12.28 -8.76
C MET A 121 -7.87 -13.08 -7.93
N GLN A 122 -7.37 -13.76 -6.89
CA GLN A 122 -8.19 -14.32 -5.84
C GLN A 122 -7.98 -13.48 -4.58
N LEU A 123 -9.07 -12.89 -4.07
CA LEU A 123 -9.02 -12.18 -2.80
C LEU A 123 -8.94 -13.20 -1.65
N PRO A 124 -8.06 -12.99 -0.66
CA PRO A 124 -8.07 -13.81 0.54
C PRO A 124 -9.41 -13.65 1.27
N TYR A 125 -9.91 -14.75 1.84
CA TYR A 125 -11.11 -14.69 2.65
C TYR A 125 -10.85 -13.88 3.91
N LEU A 126 -11.70 -12.89 4.20
CA LEU A 126 -11.59 -12.01 5.38
C LEU A 126 -11.59 -12.77 6.72
N ASN A 127 -12.22 -13.93 6.77
CA ASN A 127 -12.26 -14.80 7.97
C ASN A 127 -10.92 -15.52 8.25
N GLN A 128 -9.94 -15.44 7.35
CA GLN A 128 -8.59 -15.99 7.54
C GLN A 128 -7.59 -14.93 8.03
N MET A 129 -8.02 -13.68 8.20
CA MET A 129 -7.16 -12.63 8.74
C MET A 129 -6.94 -12.85 10.24
N PRO A 130 -5.69 -12.77 10.73
CA PRO A 130 -5.43 -12.80 12.16
C PRO A 130 -6.13 -11.65 12.85
N GLY A 131 -6.78 -11.92 13.97
CA GLY A 131 -7.44 -10.87 14.76
C GLY A 131 -6.45 -9.82 15.25
N LEU A 132 -6.88 -8.56 15.26
CA LEU A 132 -6.09 -7.50 15.88
C LEU A 132 -5.99 -7.73 17.39
N PRO A 133 -4.84 -7.39 18.03
CA PRO A 133 -4.71 -7.46 19.48
C PRO A 133 -5.80 -6.66 20.19
N ALA A 134 -6.34 -7.21 21.28
CA ALA A 134 -7.49 -6.64 21.96
C ALA A 134 -7.19 -5.34 22.74
N THR A 135 -5.92 -5.07 23.08
CA THR A 135 -5.55 -3.92 23.91
C THR A 135 -4.49 -3.04 23.23
N GLN A 136 -4.58 -1.72 23.49
CA GLN A 136 -3.61 -0.74 23.00
C GLN A 136 -2.17 -1.06 23.45
N ALA A 137 -2.01 -1.61 24.65
CA ALA A 137 -0.69 -2.00 25.16
C ALA A 137 -0.06 -3.12 24.32
N GLN A 138 -0.83 -4.14 23.95
CA GLN A 138 -0.39 -5.23 23.09
C GLN A 138 -0.05 -4.74 21.69
N ILE A 139 -0.85 -3.83 21.12
CA ILE A 139 -0.56 -3.22 19.81
C ILE A 139 0.76 -2.45 19.87
N ARG A 140 0.96 -1.63 20.92
CA ARG A 140 2.19 -0.86 21.10
C ARG A 140 3.42 -1.77 21.23
N GLN A 141 3.32 -2.85 22.00
CA GLN A 141 4.41 -3.81 22.15
C GLN A 141 4.71 -4.50 20.81
N MET A 142 3.68 -4.95 20.09
CA MET A 142 3.83 -5.56 18.76
C MET A 142 4.54 -4.61 17.79
N VAL A 143 4.11 -3.35 17.69
CA VAL A 143 4.75 -2.33 16.85
C VAL A 143 6.20 -2.10 17.28
N TRP A 144 6.46 -2.02 18.58
CA TRP A 144 7.82 -1.84 19.11
C TRP A 144 8.79 -2.97 18.72
N GLU A 145 8.30 -4.20 18.69
CA GLU A 145 9.10 -5.38 18.38
C GLU A 145 9.22 -5.66 16.88
N SER A 146 8.17 -5.38 16.10
CA SER A 146 8.08 -5.76 14.68
C SER A 146 8.40 -4.64 13.69
N SER A 147 8.29 -3.36 14.09
CA SER A 147 8.48 -2.23 13.17
C SER A 147 9.89 -2.15 12.60
N GLN A 148 9.99 -2.21 11.28
CA GLN A 148 11.25 -2.06 10.55
C GLN A 148 11.81 -0.63 10.73
N ASP A 149 10.96 0.39 10.70
CA ASP A 149 11.37 1.79 10.89
C ASP A 149 12.04 2.01 12.25
N LEU A 150 11.48 1.43 13.33
CA LEU A 150 12.10 1.52 14.66
C LEU A 150 13.44 0.80 14.70
N ARG A 151 13.58 -0.31 13.99
CA ARG A 151 14.88 -1.03 13.89
C ARG A 151 15.91 -0.21 13.13
N ILE A 152 15.52 0.44 12.02
CA ILE A 152 16.39 1.34 11.26
C ILE A 152 16.85 2.50 12.16
N LEU A 153 15.91 3.21 12.81
CA LEU A 153 16.22 4.35 13.67
C LEU A 153 17.16 3.98 14.82
N ARG A 154 16.97 2.82 15.43
CA ARG A 154 17.90 2.33 16.48
C ARG A 154 19.31 2.08 15.94
N LYS A 155 19.42 1.57 14.70
CA LYS A 155 20.73 1.37 14.05
C LYS A 155 21.36 2.69 13.66
N ASP A 156 20.57 3.65 13.16
CA ASP A 156 21.05 4.98 12.83
C ASP A 156 21.58 5.72 14.09
N VAL A 157 20.86 5.65 15.22
CA VAL A 157 21.34 6.18 16.51
C VAL A 157 22.68 5.54 16.89
N LYS A 158 22.76 4.21 16.83
CA LYS A 158 24.01 3.49 17.14
C LYS A 158 25.17 3.89 16.23
N THR A 159 24.88 4.10 14.93
CA THR A 159 25.90 4.59 13.98
C THR A 159 26.39 5.98 14.38
N GLN A 160 25.48 6.90 14.73
CA GLN A 160 25.87 8.24 15.19
C GLN A 160 26.68 8.21 16.50
N GLU A 161 26.32 7.35 17.45
CA GLU A 161 27.11 7.16 18.68
C GLU A 161 28.53 6.67 18.36
N GLN A 162 28.70 5.77 17.39
CA GLN A 162 30.03 5.31 16.96
C GLN A 162 30.82 6.43 16.26
N VAL A 163 30.17 7.24 15.42
CA VAL A 163 30.79 8.41 14.78
C VAL A 163 31.27 9.42 15.83
N VAL A 164 30.44 9.75 16.81
CA VAL A 164 30.82 10.63 17.92
C VAL A 164 32.02 10.03 18.70
N SER A 165 31.96 8.73 18.98
CA SER A 165 33.05 8.01 19.64
C SER A 165 34.37 8.02 18.83
N SER A 166 34.30 7.92 17.50
CA SER A 166 35.45 8.03 16.57
C SER A 166 36.08 9.43 16.65
N ILE A 167 35.25 10.48 16.69
CA ILE A 167 35.73 11.87 16.84
C ILE A 167 36.50 12.05 18.16
N TYR A 168 35.97 11.56 19.29
CA TYR A 168 36.69 11.60 20.56
C TYR A 168 37.95 10.76 20.51
N ALA A 169 37.97 9.61 19.82
CA ALA A 169 39.14 8.78 19.69
C ALA A 169 40.30 9.44 18.94
N LYS A 170 40.04 10.46 18.10
CA LYS A 170 41.08 11.24 17.40
C LYS A 170 41.97 12.05 18.36
N TRP A 171 41.49 12.29 19.59
CA TRP A 171 42.27 12.96 20.64
C TRP A 171 43.18 11.99 21.41
N LEU A 172 43.05 10.67 21.19
CA LEU A 172 43.91 9.66 21.83
C LEU A 172 45.23 9.54 21.05
N PRO A 173 46.36 9.27 21.76
CA PRO A 173 47.64 9.08 21.11
C PRO A 173 47.62 7.82 20.23
N THR A 174 48.14 7.94 18.99
CA THR A 174 48.36 6.81 18.09
C THR A 174 49.74 6.22 18.32
N LEU A 175 49.83 4.90 18.54
CA LEU A 175 51.09 4.18 18.64
C LEU A 175 51.50 3.72 17.24
N ALA A 176 52.67 4.21 16.76
CA ALA A 176 53.27 3.78 15.52
C ALA A 176 54.62 3.13 15.76
N LEU A 177 54.90 2.01 15.13
CA LEU A 177 56.23 1.39 15.13
C LEU A 177 56.93 1.81 13.83
N SER A 178 58.08 2.53 13.97
CA SER A 178 59.03 2.74 12.89
C SER A 178 60.16 1.74 13.05
N ILE A 179 60.32 0.85 12.07
CA ILE A 179 61.52 -0.02 11.95
C ILE A 179 62.39 0.66 10.90
N GLU A 180 63.53 1.16 11.34
CA GLU A 180 64.63 1.59 10.48
C GLU A 180 65.46 0.40 10.00
#